data_14489f5072ca5e7967ee89223175bd11
#
_entry.id   14489f5072ca5e7967ee89223175bd11
#
_cell.length_a   1.000
_cell.length_b   1.000
_cell.length_c   1.000
_cell.angle_alpha   90.00
_cell.angle_beta   90.00
_cell.angle_gamma   90.00
#
_symmetry.space_group_name_H-M   'P 1'
#
loop_
_entity.id
_entity.type
_entity.pdbx_description
1 polymer ?
#
loop_
_entity_poly.entity_id
_entity_poly.type
_entity_poly.pdbx_seq_one_letter_code
_entity_poly.pdbx_strand_id
1 'polypeptide(L)'
;MRFLLIALLAVAINGADVGTQTKDAFILAHKQPLSTYAVENMDFVLEYGLYNVGDKAAQKVTIDDRHSFPTNSFEIIKGLLHVHYEKIPAGTNVTHSVVIRPRAYGFFNYTAAQVTYYTDNENLHVTLTNTPGEGYIYKQREYDRRFAPKYGYFFVFFLVVAPTTLGSFFLFQQSKARFPNIVKKKTA
;
A
#
# COMPACT_ATOMS: atom_id res chain seq x y z
N MET A 1 6.61 25.31 72.64
CA MET A 1 6.16 24.10 71.92
C MET A 1 4.88 24.50 71.20
N ARG A 2 4.99 24.71 69.88
CA ARG A 2 3.88 25.11 69.03
C ARG A 2 3.43 23.83 68.25
N PHE A 3 2.24 23.32 68.58
CA PHE A 3 1.62 22.26 67.84
C PHE A 3 1.01 22.83 66.57
N LEU A 4 1.54 22.42 65.44
CA LEU A 4 1.02 22.75 64.13
C LEU A 4 -0.10 21.75 63.79
N LEU A 5 -1.34 22.23 63.80
CA LEU A 5 -2.54 21.49 63.38
C LEU A 5 -2.59 21.47 61.86
N ILE A 6 -2.23 20.35 61.26
CA ILE A 6 -2.41 20.13 59.82
C ILE A 6 -3.86 19.68 59.61
N ALA A 7 -4.69 20.60 59.15
CA ALA A 7 -6.04 20.30 58.70
C ALA A 7 -5.92 19.57 57.33
N LEU A 8 -6.20 18.28 57.34
CA LEU A 8 -6.30 17.48 56.12
C LEU A 8 -7.59 17.85 55.40
N LEU A 9 -7.51 18.69 54.40
CA LEU A 9 -8.63 19.04 53.52
C LEU A 9 -8.87 17.85 52.59
N ALA A 10 -9.80 16.94 52.91
CA ALA A 10 -10.29 15.92 52.05
C ALA A 10 -11.13 16.57 50.92
N VAL A 11 -10.53 16.84 49.79
CA VAL A 11 -11.29 17.17 48.58
C VAL A 11 -11.97 15.92 48.13
N ALA A 12 -13.28 15.83 48.39
CA ALA A 12 -14.14 14.85 47.76
C ALA A 12 -14.18 15.18 46.27
N ILE A 13 -13.40 14.50 45.49
CA ILE A 13 -13.54 14.48 44.05
C ILE A 13 -14.85 13.69 43.81
N ASN A 14 -15.95 14.42 43.64
CA ASN A 14 -17.13 13.88 43.04
C ASN A 14 -16.70 13.40 41.67
N GLY A 15 -16.50 12.07 41.51
CA GLY A 15 -16.37 11.44 40.22
C GLY A 15 -17.61 11.83 39.45
N ALA A 16 -17.46 12.80 38.55
CA ALA A 16 -18.43 13.00 37.52
C ALA A 16 -18.52 11.64 36.84
N ASP A 17 -19.67 11.03 36.95
CA ASP A 17 -20.05 9.85 36.19
C ASP A 17 -19.84 10.25 34.72
N VAL A 18 -18.68 9.86 34.19
CA VAL A 18 -18.46 9.94 32.75
C VAL A 18 -19.41 8.91 32.18
N GLY A 19 -20.66 9.33 32.06
CA GLY A 19 -21.66 8.55 31.38
C GLY A 19 -21.04 8.11 30.10
N THR A 20 -20.84 6.81 29.98
CA THR A 20 -20.37 6.16 28.76
C THR A 20 -21.42 6.51 27.70
N GLN A 21 -21.25 7.66 27.04
CA GLN A 21 -22.08 7.98 25.89
C GLN A 21 -21.73 6.89 24.89
N THR A 22 -22.64 5.92 24.75
CA THR A 22 -22.58 4.92 23.69
C THR A 22 -22.44 5.71 22.40
N LYS A 23 -21.22 5.74 21.88
CA LYS A 23 -20.97 6.39 20.61
C LYS A 23 -21.78 5.64 19.58
N ASP A 24 -22.61 6.35 18.84
CA ASP A 24 -23.27 5.78 17.68
C ASP A 24 -22.23 5.17 16.72
N ALA A 25 -22.67 4.52 15.66
CA ALA A 25 -21.76 4.04 14.64
C ALA A 25 -20.89 5.19 14.11
N PHE A 26 -19.58 4.97 14.06
CA PHE A 26 -18.63 5.95 13.54
C PHE A 26 -17.61 5.28 12.62
N ILE A 27 -17.70 5.58 11.33
CA ILE A 27 -16.82 5.02 10.31
C ILE A 27 -15.64 5.95 10.09
N LEU A 28 -14.43 5.43 10.36
CA LEU A 28 -13.19 5.99 9.85
C LEU A 28 -12.87 5.34 8.51
N ALA A 29 -12.75 6.16 7.48
CA ALA A 29 -12.45 5.70 6.14
C ALA A 29 -11.06 6.18 5.71
N HIS A 30 -10.25 5.30 5.13
CA HIS A 30 -8.99 5.69 4.54
C HIS A 30 -8.86 5.13 3.12
N LYS A 31 -8.09 5.82 2.30
CA LYS A 31 -7.78 5.48 0.93
C LYS A 31 -6.27 5.56 0.74
N GLN A 32 -5.66 4.49 0.26
CA GLN A 32 -4.22 4.48 0.02
C GLN A 32 -3.88 3.76 -1.29
N PRO A 33 -2.92 4.27 -2.05
CA PRO A 33 -2.35 3.51 -3.14
C PRO A 33 -1.41 2.42 -2.58
N LEU A 34 -1.58 1.19 -3.03
CA LEU A 34 -0.67 0.08 -2.72
C LEU A 34 0.52 0.05 -3.69
N SER A 35 0.31 0.55 -4.92
CA SER A 35 1.38 0.67 -5.91
C SER A 35 2.25 1.88 -5.61
N THR A 36 3.57 1.71 -5.57
CA THR A 36 4.53 2.79 -5.31
C THR A 36 4.53 3.85 -6.42
N TYR A 37 4.30 3.43 -7.66
CA TYR A 37 4.28 4.31 -8.82
C TYR A 37 2.99 4.12 -9.60
N ALA A 38 2.36 5.23 -9.99
CA ALA A 38 1.31 5.22 -10.99
C ALA A 38 1.97 5.36 -12.37
N VAL A 39 1.71 4.43 -13.27
CA VAL A 39 2.32 4.40 -14.61
C VAL A 39 1.23 4.25 -15.66
N GLU A 40 1.36 4.98 -16.75
CA GLU A 40 0.47 4.89 -17.92
C GLU A 40 0.39 3.43 -18.41
N ASN A 41 -0.82 2.96 -18.69
CA ASN A 41 -1.13 1.59 -19.17
C ASN A 41 -0.68 0.44 -18.25
N MET A 42 -0.35 0.72 -16.98
CA MET A 42 -0.03 -0.30 -15.99
C MET A 42 -1.08 -0.32 -14.88
N ASP A 43 -1.22 -1.48 -14.25
CA ASP A 43 -2.17 -1.68 -13.18
C ASP A 43 -1.74 -0.92 -11.94
N PHE A 44 -2.66 -0.13 -11.41
CA PHE A 44 -2.51 0.67 -10.21
C PHE A 44 -3.55 0.24 -9.19
N VAL A 45 -3.10 -0.21 -8.03
CA VAL A 45 -3.96 -0.77 -7.00
C VAL A 45 -4.23 0.27 -5.93
N LEU A 46 -5.53 0.47 -5.66
CA LEU A 46 -6.03 1.29 -4.56
C LEU A 46 -6.69 0.41 -3.52
N GLU A 47 -6.48 0.75 -2.26
CA GLU A 47 -7.13 0.11 -1.13
C GLU A 47 -7.95 1.14 -0.35
N TYR A 48 -9.16 0.75 -0.02
CA TYR A 48 -10.07 1.48 0.85
C TYR A 48 -10.25 0.68 2.13
N GLY A 49 -9.95 1.26 3.26
CA GLY A 49 -10.20 0.68 4.57
C GLY A 49 -11.32 1.43 5.29
N LEU A 50 -12.31 0.69 5.77
CA LEU A 50 -13.40 1.20 6.58
C LEU A 50 -13.28 0.59 7.98
N TYR A 51 -13.17 1.42 8.99
CA TYR A 51 -13.08 1.00 10.39
C TYR A 51 -14.27 1.55 11.16
N ASN A 52 -15.12 0.70 11.68
CA ASN A 52 -16.16 1.14 12.58
C ASN A 52 -15.61 1.23 14.00
N VAL A 53 -15.28 2.44 14.44
CA VAL A 53 -14.76 2.73 15.79
C VAL A 53 -15.87 3.16 16.75
N GLY A 54 -17.13 3.11 16.32
CA GLY A 54 -18.29 3.34 17.17
C GLY A 54 -18.67 2.10 17.97
N ASP A 55 -19.59 2.28 18.90
CA ASP A 55 -20.11 1.20 19.77
C ASP A 55 -21.30 0.46 19.13
N LYS A 56 -21.84 0.99 18.05
CA LYS A 56 -22.95 0.40 17.29
C LYS A 56 -22.54 0.03 15.86
N ALA A 57 -23.33 -0.83 15.24
CA ALA A 57 -23.12 -1.21 13.86
C ALA A 57 -23.53 -0.11 12.90
N ALA A 58 -22.73 0.13 11.87
CA ALA A 58 -23.09 0.96 10.73
C ALA A 58 -23.90 0.13 9.72
N GLN A 59 -24.99 0.68 9.22
CA GLN A 59 -25.87 0.02 8.26
C GLN A 59 -25.83 0.72 6.91
N LYS A 60 -26.05 -0.04 5.83
CA LYS A 60 -26.11 0.45 4.45
C LYS A 60 -24.90 1.33 4.10
N VAL A 61 -23.70 0.84 4.43
CA VAL A 61 -22.46 1.58 4.19
C VAL A 61 -22.14 1.58 2.71
N THR A 62 -22.00 2.74 2.10
CA THR A 62 -21.73 2.89 0.68
C THR A 62 -20.46 3.73 0.48
N ILE A 63 -19.51 3.22 -0.28
CA ILE A 63 -18.34 3.95 -0.76
C ILE A 63 -18.62 4.42 -2.18
N ASP A 64 -18.32 5.68 -2.48
CA ASP A 64 -18.37 6.22 -3.84
C ASP A 64 -17.11 7.04 -4.13
N ASP A 65 -16.31 6.57 -5.08
CA ASP A 65 -15.07 7.23 -5.53
C ASP A 65 -15.03 7.45 -7.05
N ARG A 66 -16.19 7.41 -7.70
CA ARG A 66 -16.29 7.62 -9.17
C ARG A 66 -15.83 9.00 -9.60
N HIS A 67 -15.93 9.99 -8.70
CA HIS A 67 -15.49 11.37 -8.96
C HIS A 67 -13.97 11.49 -9.11
N SER A 68 -13.21 10.68 -8.36
CA SER A 68 -11.75 10.70 -8.42
C SER A 68 -11.20 10.09 -9.69
N PHE A 69 -11.89 9.11 -10.28
CA PHE A 69 -11.39 8.32 -11.41
C PHE A 69 -12.39 8.33 -12.59
N PRO A 70 -12.41 9.42 -13.38
CA PRO A 70 -13.28 9.50 -14.54
C PRO A 70 -12.87 8.45 -15.60
N THR A 71 -13.86 7.81 -16.20
CA THR A 71 -13.68 6.70 -17.16
C THR A 71 -12.97 7.10 -18.46
N ASN A 72 -12.89 8.38 -18.79
CA ASN A 72 -12.12 8.88 -19.92
C ASN A 72 -10.60 8.81 -19.69
N SER A 73 -10.15 8.96 -18.44
CA SER A 73 -8.74 8.98 -18.05
C SER A 73 -8.27 7.69 -17.37
N PHE A 74 -9.20 6.91 -16.81
CA PHE A 74 -8.92 5.68 -16.10
C PHE A 74 -9.81 4.55 -16.57
N GLU A 75 -9.21 3.37 -16.67
CA GLU A 75 -9.90 2.11 -16.94
C GLU A 75 -9.97 1.30 -15.65
N ILE A 76 -11.16 0.80 -15.30
CA ILE A 76 -11.33 -0.09 -14.16
C ILE A 76 -11.07 -1.52 -14.65
N ILE A 77 -10.00 -2.13 -14.15
CA ILE A 77 -9.63 -3.51 -14.51
C ILE A 77 -10.32 -4.53 -13.60
N LYS A 78 -10.34 -4.23 -12.30
CA LYS A 78 -10.94 -5.12 -11.30
C LYS A 78 -11.49 -4.32 -10.12
N GLY A 79 -12.63 -4.78 -9.58
CA GLY A 79 -13.32 -4.10 -8.49
C GLY A 79 -14.29 -3.04 -8.97
N LEU A 80 -14.91 -2.35 -8.04
CA LEU A 80 -15.89 -1.30 -8.29
C LEU A 80 -15.51 -0.06 -7.47
N LEU A 81 -15.68 1.13 -8.04
CA LEU A 81 -15.50 2.41 -7.35
C LEU A 81 -16.74 2.81 -6.53
N HIS A 82 -17.84 2.10 -6.74
CA HIS A 82 -19.08 2.27 -5.97
C HIS A 82 -19.47 0.92 -5.39
N VAL A 83 -19.37 0.79 -4.05
CA VAL A 83 -19.59 -0.47 -3.34
C VAL A 83 -20.52 -0.25 -2.16
N HIS A 84 -21.41 -1.20 -1.95
CA HIS A 84 -22.37 -1.19 -0.87
C HIS A 84 -22.15 -2.40 0.05
N TYR A 85 -22.13 -2.13 1.36
CA TYR A 85 -22.11 -3.13 2.43
C TYR A 85 -23.38 -2.99 3.26
N GLU A 86 -24.07 -4.07 3.50
CA GLU A 86 -25.31 -4.04 4.29
C GLU A 86 -25.07 -3.59 5.73
N LYS A 87 -24.01 -4.10 6.35
CA LYS A 87 -23.69 -3.84 7.75
C LYS A 87 -22.21 -3.99 8.05
N ILE A 88 -21.66 -3.08 8.84
CA ILE A 88 -20.33 -3.19 9.44
C ILE A 88 -20.50 -3.18 10.97
N PRO A 89 -20.25 -4.29 11.68
CA PRO A 89 -20.37 -4.37 13.12
C PRO A 89 -19.46 -3.38 13.85
N ALA A 90 -19.78 -3.06 15.10
CA ALA A 90 -18.93 -2.26 15.96
C ALA A 90 -17.56 -2.90 16.15
N GLY A 91 -16.49 -2.10 16.15
CA GLY A 91 -15.12 -2.55 16.37
C GLY A 91 -14.52 -3.41 15.24
N THR A 92 -15.20 -3.51 14.08
CA THR A 92 -14.70 -4.28 12.93
C THR A 92 -14.24 -3.39 11.80
N ASN A 93 -13.43 -3.97 10.92
CA ASN A 93 -12.96 -3.30 9.70
C ASN A 93 -13.33 -4.10 8.46
N VAL A 94 -13.48 -3.39 7.36
CA VAL A 94 -13.68 -3.95 6.02
C VAL A 94 -12.70 -3.28 5.08
N THR A 95 -12.04 -4.09 4.25
CA THR A 95 -11.10 -3.61 3.24
C THR A 95 -11.64 -3.90 1.84
N HIS A 96 -11.55 -2.93 0.95
CA HIS A 96 -11.93 -3.05 -0.44
C HIS A 96 -10.80 -2.60 -1.34
N SER A 97 -10.46 -3.41 -2.35
CA SER A 97 -9.38 -3.09 -3.28
C SER A 97 -9.91 -2.95 -4.70
N VAL A 98 -9.41 -1.95 -5.40
CA VAL A 98 -9.76 -1.67 -6.79
C VAL A 98 -8.47 -1.58 -7.61
N VAL A 99 -8.46 -2.22 -8.77
CA VAL A 99 -7.38 -2.13 -9.74
C VAL A 99 -7.85 -1.23 -10.87
N ILE A 100 -7.17 -0.13 -11.06
CA ILE A 100 -7.39 0.82 -12.14
C ILE A 100 -6.16 0.94 -13.01
N ARG A 101 -6.33 1.39 -14.24
CA ARG A 101 -5.24 1.61 -15.18
C ARG A 101 -5.34 3.02 -15.76
N PRO A 102 -4.36 3.90 -15.46
CA PRO A 102 -4.31 5.22 -16.07
C PRO A 102 -4.08 5.11 -17.59
N ARG A 103 -4.82 5.86 -18.38
CA ARG A 103 -4.68 5.91 -19.85
C ARG A 103 -3.77 7.02 -20.33
N ALA A 104 -3.45 7.98 -19.46
CA ALA A 104 -2.62 9.11 -19.77
C ALA A 104 -1.62 9.38 -18.63
N TYR A 105 -0.46 9.91 -19.00
CA TYR A 105 0.54 10.37 -18.05
C TYR A 105 0.32 11.84 -17.68
N GLY A 106 0.83 12.26 -16.53
CA GLY A 106 0.74 13.64 -16.06
C GLY A 106 0.40 13.75 -14.59
N PHE A 107 0.15 14.97 -14.15
CA PHE A 107 -0.30 15.23 -12.79
C PHE A 107 -1.75 14.79 -12.60
N PHE A 108 -2.01 14.19 -11.48
CA PHE A 108 -3.34 13.74 -11.08
C PHE A 108 -3.55 14.02 -9.60
N ASN A 109 -4.71 14.58 -9.25
CA ASN A 109 -5.08 14.82 -7.87
C ASN A 109 -6.02 13.72 -7.36
N TYR A 110 -5.56 12.97 -6.37
CA TYR A 110 -6.36 11.95 -5.69
C TYR A 110 -7.29 12.61 -4.70
N THR A 111 -8.54 12.80 -5.09
CA THR A 111 -9.58 13.38 -4.22
C THR A 111 -10.07 12.37 -3.19
N ALA A 112 -10.76 12.83 -2.15
CA ALA A 112 -11.36 11.96 -1.16
C ALA A 112 -12.54 11.18 -1.75
N ALA A 113 -12.69 9.92 -1.36
CA ALA A 113 -13.91 9.16 -1.61
C ALA A 113 -14.96 9.49 -0.57
N GLN A 114 -16.23 9.50 -0.99
CA GLN A 114 -17.36 9.72 -0.11
C GLN A 114 -17.83 8.38 0.45
N VAL A 115 -18.03 8.33 1.77
CA VAL A 115 -18.62 7.18 2.45
C VAL A 115 -19.87 7.62 3.17
N THR A 116 -20.99 6.98 2.84
CA THR A 116 -22.28 7.22 3.48
C THR A 116 -22.72 5.99 4.26
N TYR A 117 -23.32 6.19 5.42
CA TYR A 117 -23.82 5.11 6.24
C TYR A 117 -24.98 5.58 7.13
N TYR A 118 -25.77 4.64 7.59
CA TYR A 118 -26.87 4.87 8.53
C TYR A 118 -26.53 4.31 9.89
N THR A 119 -26.94 5.01 10.94
CA THR A 119 -26.95 4.51 12.31
C THR A 119 -28.31 3.88 12.65
N ASP A 120 -28.43 3.24 13.82
CA ASP A 120 -29.68 2.62 14.27
C ASP A 120 -30.89 3.58 14.31
N ASN A 121 -30.65 4.88 14.39
CA ASN A 121 -31.68 5.91 14.41
C ASN A 121 -32.07 6.38 13.00
N GLU A 122 -31.70 5.64 11.95
CA GLU A 122 -31.92 6.00 10.53
C GLU A 122 -31.29 7.34 10.11
N ASN A 123 -30.40 7.91 10.92
CA ASN A 123 -29.70 9.11 10.57
C ASN A 123 -28.61 8.80 9.53
N LEU A 124 -28.63 9.54 8.44
CA LEU A 124 -27.61 9.46 7.41
C LEU A 124 -26.35 10.23 7.86
N HIS A 125 -25.24 9.52 7.90
CA HIS A 125 -23.93 10.09 8.12
C HIS A 125 -23.10 10.04 6.84
N VAL A 126 -22.33 11.10 6.63
CA VAL A 126 -21.41 11.20 5.50
C VAL A 126 -20.02 11.45 6.06
N THR A 127 -19.07 10.62 5.69
CA THR A 127 -17.66 10.80 5.99
C THR A 127 -16.84 10.76 4.70
N LEU A 128 -15.67 11.35 4.73
CA LEU A 128 -14.74 11.36 3.61
C LEU A 128 -13.51 10.54 3.97
N THR A 129 -12.93 9.86 2.99
CA THR A 129 -11.61 9.28 3.18
C THR A 129 -10.55 10.39 3.24
N ASN A 130 -9.33 10.03 3.67
CA ASN A 130 -8.19 10.91 3.45
C ASN A 130 -7.99 11.18 1.94
N THR A 131 -7.36 12.30 1.66
CA THR A 131 -6.96 12.70 0.31
C THR A 131 -5.47 12.41 0.17
N PRO A 132 -5.04 11.43 -0.64
CA PRO A 132 -3.61 11.14 -0.83
C PRO A 132 -2.83 12.32 -1.43
N GLY A 133 -3.54 13.27 -2.05
CA GLY A 133 -2.96 14.50 -2.59
C GLY A 133 -2.59 14.39 -4.07
N GLU A 134 -1.67 15.26 -4.50
CA GLU A 134 -1.21 15.28 -5.87
C GLU A 134 -0.24 14.13 -6.12
N GLY A 135 -0.50 13.37 -7.17
CA GLY A 135 0.36 12.32 -7.67
C GLY A 135 0.79 12.58 -9.12
N TYR A 136 1.85 11.92 -9.53
CA TYR A 136 2.32 11.96 -10.90
C TYR A 136 2.22 10.58 -11.54
N ILE A 137 1.54 10.50 -12.68
CA ILE A 137 1.44 9.29 -13.48
C ILE A 137 2.60 9.31 -14.48
N TYR A 138 3.53 8.37 -14.30
CA TYR A 138 4.73 8.27 -15.13
C TYR A 138 4.40 7.71 -16.51
N LYS A 139 5.12 8.19 -17.52
CA LYS A 139 5.06 7.59 -18.85
C LYS A 139 5.68 6.19 -18.82
N GLN A 140 5.02 5.21 -19.40
CA GLN A 140 5.47 3.82 -19.40
C GLN A 140 6.92 3.68 -19.90
N ARG A 141 7.28 4.37 -20.97
CA ARG A 141 8.65 4.32 -21.53
C ARG A 141 9.73 4.82 -20.56
N GLU A 142 9.41 5.83 -19.72
CA GLU A 142 10.36 6.37 -18.74
C GLU A 142 10.51 5.42 -17.56
N TYR A 143 9.42 4.82 -17.13
CA TYR A 143 9.40 3.81 -16.09
C TYR A 143 10.22 2.58 -16.52
N ASP A 144 9.99 2.05 -17.72
CA ASP A 144 10.73 0.90 -18.25
C ASP A 144 12.23 1.20 -18.40
N ARG A 145 12.58 2.40 -18.86
CA ARG A 145 13.99 2.82 -18.94
C ARG A 145 14.68 2.77 -17.58
N ARG A 146 13.96 3.07 -16.51
CA ARG A 146 14.53 3.14 -15.15
C ARG A 146 14.51 1.80 -14.42
N PHE A 147 13.44 1.04 -14.54
CA PHE A 147 13.17 -0.13 -13.70
C PHE A 147 13.15 -1.46 -14.45
N ALA A 148 13.01 -1.46 -15.78
CA ALA A 148 13.01 -2.71 -16.53
C ALA A 148 14.36 -3.43 -16.39
N PRO A 149 14.34 -4.76 -16.21
CA PRO A 149 15.54 -5.55 -16.11
C PRO A 149 16.32 -5.51 -17.43
N LYS A 150 17.57 -5.09 -17.34
CA LYS A 150 18.45 -4.86 -18.50
C LYS A 150 19.16 -6.13 -18.93
N TYR A 151 18.43 -7.19 -19.21
CA TYR A 151 18.98 -8.50 -19.60
C TYR A 151 19.95 -8.45 -20.77
N GLY A 152 19.74 -7.53 -21.72
CA GLY A 152 20.63 -7.36 -22.86
C GLY A 152 22.07 -7.01 -22.47
N TYR A 153 22.26 -6.19 -21.45
CA TYR A 153 23.60 -5.83 -20.97
C TYR A 153 24.30 -7.03 -20.32
N PHE A 154 23.56 -7.84 -19.58
CA PHE A 154 24.11 -9.08 -19.00
C PHE A 154 24.46 -10.09 -20.06
N PHE A 155 23.67 -10.22 -21.12
CA PHE A 155 23.98 -11.10 -22.25
C PHE A 155 25.28 -10.68 -22.95
N VAL A 156 25.44 -9.39 -23.26
CA VAL A 156 26.68 -8.87 -23.87
C VAL A 156 27.88 -9.10 -22.94
N PHE A 157 27.72 -8.86 -21.63
CA PHE A 157 28.76 -9.13 -20.65
C PHE A 157 29.19 -10.61 -20.67
N PHE A 158 28.26 -11.54 -20.65
CA PHE A 158 28.56 -12.96 -20.74
C PHE A 158 29.26 -13.35 -22.05
N LEU A 159 28.85 -12.76 -23.16
CA LEU A 159 29.46 -13.02 -24.47
C LEU A 159 30.92 -12.57 -24.54
N VAL A 160 31.28 -11.53 -23.83
CA VAL A 160 32.66 -11.04 -23.75
C VAL A 160 33.51 -11.86 -22.74
N VAL A 161 32.94 -12.16 -21.57
CA VAL A 161 33.66 -12.83 -20.49
C VAL A 161 33.81 -14.33 -20.70
N ALA A 162 32.80 -14.98 -21.27
CA ALA A 162 32.80 -16.44 -21.48
C ALA A 162 33.98 -16.94 -22.36
N PRO A 163 34.31 -16.32 -23.51
CA PRO A 163 35.47 -16.77 -24.31
C PRO A 163 36.79 -16.65 -23.59
N THR A 164 37.00 -15.59 -22.81
CA THR A 164 38.26 -15.39 -22.08
C THR A 164 38.41 -16.38 -20.94
N THR A 165 37.38 -16.67 -20.18
CA THR A 165 37.45 -17.64 -19.09
C THR A 165 37.49 -19.09 -19.59
N LEU A 166 36.65 -19.44 -20.57
CA LEU A 166 36.61 -20.76 -21.15
C LEU A 166 37.89 -21.07 -21.95
N GLY A 167 38.41 -20.08 -22.69
CA GLY A 167 39.66 -20.21 -23.43
C GLY A 167 40.83 -20.52 -22.50
N SER A 168 40.98 -19.77 -21.41
CA SER A 168 42.00 -20.01 -20.40
C SER A 168 41.87 -21.40 -19.75
N PHE A 169 40.64 -21.83 -19.47
CA PHE A 169 40.35 -23.14 -18.91
C PHE A 169 40.70 -24.27 -19.87
N PHE A 170 40.36 -24.13 -21.17
CA PHE A 170 40.72 -25.10 -22.20
C PHE A 170 42.21 -25.22 -22.37
N LEU A 171 42.95 -24.11 -22.45
CA LEU A 171 44.41 -24.10 -22.53
C LEU A 171 45.07 -24.77 -21.32
N PHE A 172 44.51 -24.51 -20.12
CA PHE A 172 44.98 -25.18 -18.90
C PHE A 172 44.76 -26.71 -18.97
N GLN A 173 43.58 -27.15 -19.38
CA GLN A 173 43.27 -28.57 -19.54
C GLN A 173 44.19 -29.25 -20.58
N GLN A 174 44.39 -28.61 -21.73
CA GLN A 174 45.27 -29.11 -22.78
C GLN A 174 46.72 -29.19 -22.33
N SER A 175 47.19 -28.18 -21.60
CA SER A 175 48.54 -28.19 -21.01
C SER A 175 48.73 -29.32 -19.99
N LYS A 176 47.73 -29.51 -19.12
CA LYS A 176 47.73 -30.59 -18.13
C LYS A 176 47.70 -31.98 -18.77
N ALA A 177 47.02 -32.15 -19.89
CA ALA A 177 46.98 -33.40 -20.64
C ALA A 177 48.32 -33.72 -21.34
N ARG A 178 49.03 -32.66 -21.83
CA ARG A 178 50.34 -32.84 -22.51
C ARG A 178 51.48 -33.13 -21.55
N PHE A 179 51.43 -32.69 -20.31
CA PHE A 179 52.50 -32.83 -19.32
C PHE A 179 52.06 -33.52 -18.02
N PRO A 180 51.54 -34.76 -18.07
CA PRO A 180 50.98 -35.44 -16.90
C PRO A 180 52.06 -35.79 -15.84
N ASN A 181 53.32 -35.90 -16.19
CA ASN A 181 54.39 -36.39 -15.30
C ASN A 181 55.08 -35.30 -14.47
N ILE A 182 54.87 -34.03 -14.77
CA ILE A 182 55.56 -32.93 -14.04
C ILE A 182 54.94 -32.74 -12.66
N VAL A 183 53.64 -33.00 -12.51
CA VAL A 183 52.91 -32.84 -11.25
C VAL A 183 53.19 -33.96 -10.25
N LYS A 184 53.49 -35.19 -10.71
CA LYS A 184 53.80 -36.34 -9.83
C LYS A 184 55.16 -36.29 -9.18
N LYS A 185 56.12 -35.51 -9.71
CA LYS A 185 57.48 -35.45 -9.18
C LYS A 185 57.67 -34.48 -8.00
N LYS A 186 56.65 -33.74 -7.61
CA LYS A 186 56.73 -32.76 -6.54
C LYS A 186 56.10 -33.22 -5.22
N THR A 187 55.59 -34.45 -5.17
CA THR A 187 54.95 -35.07 -4.00
C THR A 187 55.63 -36.38 -3.55
N ALA A 188 56.93 -36.59 -3.89
CA ALA A 188 57.79 -37.67 -3.36
C ALA A 188 58.93 -37.07 -2.56
#